data_0ce09c2a3787a23a6554be1cf64216b6
#
_entry.id   0ce09c2a3787a23a6554be1cf64216b6
#
_cell.length_a   1.000
_cell.length_b   1.000
_cell.length_c   1.000
_cell.angle_alpha   90.00
_cell.angle_beta   90.00
_cell.angle_gamma   90.00
#
_symmetry.space_group_name_H-M   'P 1'
#
loop_
_entity.id
_entity.type
_entity.pdbx_description
1 polymer ?
#
loop_
_entity_poly.entity_id
_entity_poly.type
_entity_poly.pdbx_seq_one_letter_code
_entity_poly.pdbx_strand_id
1 'polypeptide(L)'
;VLVPKGILRLAVPDFEAMATLYSKHRSLGKDLPDSDPEKYFDLNGILGPLYGKMKMGNDTIYHKTTYDFRSLALLLEEKYFHATSPYYWRNTEHAAIDDHSQAYLPHMDKDNGVLISLNVECKKNV
;
A
#
# COMPACT_ATOMS: atom_id res chain seq x y z
N VAL A 1 9.73 -20.03 6.30
CA VAL A 1 9.11 -20.14 7.63
C VAL A 1 9.86 -19.26 8.63
N LEU A 2 9.15 -18.36 9.29
CA LEU A 2 9.75 -17.47 10.29
C LEU A 2 10.13 -18.25 11.56
N VAL A 3 11.35 -18.00 12.04
CA VAL A 3 11.78 -18.48 13.37
C VAL A 3 10.94 -17.80 14.47
N PRO A 4 10.87 -18.40 15.68
CA PRO A 4 10.27 -17.71 16.83
C PRO A 4 10.86 -16.32 17.03
N LYS A 5 10.00 -15.34 17.31
CA LYS A 5 10.35 -13.90 17.41
C LYS A 5 10.87 -13.25 16.10
N GLY A 6 10.82 -13.98 14.99
CA GLY A 6 11.14 -13.40 13.68
C GLY A 6 10.21 -12.25 13.30
N ILE A 7 10.74 -11.28 12.57
CA ILE A 7 9.99 -10.11 12.10
C ILE A 7 9.39 -10.44 10.73
N LEU A 8 8.09 -10.21 10.59
CA LEU A 8 7.38 -10.19 9.31
C LEU A 8 7.13 -8.75 8.90
N ARG A 9 7.53 -8.38 7.70
CA ARG A 9 7.16 -7.12 7.06
C ARG A 9 6.25 -7.40 5.87
N LEU A 10 5.17 -6.64 5.79
CA LEU A 10 4.17 -6.72 4.73
C LEU A 10 4.01 -5.34 4.08
N ALA A 11 3.80 -5.35 2.78
CA ALA A 11 3.41 -4.18 2.00
C ALA A 11 2.17 -4.55 1.18
N VAL A 12 1.07 -3.88 1.46
CA VAL A 12 -0.22 -4.10 0.79
C VAL A 12 -0.80 -2.75 0.35
N PRO A 13 -1.75 -2.71 -0.62
CA PRO A 13 -2.42 -1.46 -0.94
C PRO A 13 -3.08 -0.84 0.29
N ASP A 14 -2.85 0.46 0.49
CA ASP A 14 -3.42 1.23 1.58
C ASP A 14 -4.76 1.83 1.17
N PHE A 15 -5.84 1.20 1.59
CA PHE A 15 -7.18 1.69 1.28
C PHE A 15 -7.44 3.09 1.83
N GLU A 16 -6.99 3.39 3.06
CA GLU A 16 -7.20 4.69 3.69
C GLU A 16 -6.49 5.81 2.90
N ALA A 17 -5.23 5.58 2.50
CA ALA A 17 -4.50 6.53 1.67
C ALA A 17 -5.19 6.77 0.33
N MET A 18 -5.62 5.71 -0.35
CA MET A 18 -6.29 5.82 -1.65
C MET A 18 -7.67 6.46 -1.55
N ALA A 19 -8.46 6.14 -0.53
CA ALA A 19 -9.75 6.78 -0.29
C ALA A 19 -9.61 8.28 0.02
N THR A 20 -8.59 8.65 0.77
CA THR A 20 -8.27 10.05 1.08
C THR A 20 -7.89 10.82 -0.18
N LEU A 21 -7.03 10.26 -1.03
CA LEU A 21 -6.65 10.87 -2.31
C LEU A 21 -7.85 11.05 -3.24
N TYR A 22 -8.68 10.03 -3.35
CA TYR A 22 -9.91 10.10 -4.16
C TYR A 22 -10.88 11.16 -3.66
N SER A 23 -11.09 11.21 -2.34
CA SER A 23 -11.98 12.21 -1.73
C SER A 23 -11.45 13.63 -1.93
N LYS A 24 -10.15 13.84 -1.76
CA LYS A 24 -9.48 15.12 -2.00
C LYS A 24 -9.62 15.55 -3.46
N HIS A 25 -9.35 14.66 -4.41
CA HIS A 25 -9.51 14.92 -5.83
C HIS A 25 -10.93 15.40 -6.18
N ARG A 26 -11.94 14.74 -5.65
CA ARG A 26 -13.34 15.13 -5.87
C ARG A 26 -13.69 16.51 -5.35
N SER A 27 -13.09 16.94 -4.24
CA SER A 27 -13.35 18.25 -3.65
C SER A 27 -12.68 19.41 -4.39
N LEU A 28 -11.65 19.13 -5.20
CA LEU A 28 -10.93 20.14 -5.98
C LEU A 28 -11.60 20.50 -7.32
N GLY A 29 -12.67 19.77 -7.72
CA GLY A 29 -13.34 20.00 -9.00
C GLY A 29 -12.82 19.15 -10.15
N LYS A 30 -13.46 19.29 -11.32
CA LYS A 30 -13.35 18.29 -12.39
C LYS A 30 -12.24 18.51 -13.43
N ASP A 31 -11.70 19.70 -13.53
CA ASP A 31 -10.85 20.08 -14.66
C ASP A 31 -9.43 20.39 -14.21
N LEU A 32 -8.75 19.39 -13.66
CA LEU A 32 -7.33 19.51 -13.38
C LEU A 32 -6.54 19.38 -14.70
N PRO A 33 -5.53 20.25 -14.93
CA PRO A 33 -4.69 20.14 -16.11
C PRO A 33 -3.91 18.82 -16.10
N ASP A 34 -3.51 18.34 -17.28
CA ASP A 34 -2.77 17.08 -17.45
C ASP A 34 -1.43 17.05 -16.67
N SER A 35 -0.89 18.22 -16.39
CA SER A 35 0.33 18.39 -15.61
C SER A 35 0.11 18.31 -14.09
N ASP A 36 -1.16 18.31 -13.61
CA ASP A 36 -1.43 18.26 -12.17
C ASP A 36 -1.30 16.81 -11.66
N PRO A 37 -0.42 16.56 -10.68
CA PRO A 37 -0.26 15.23 -10.10
C PRO A 37 -1.57 14.66 -9.53
N GLU A 38 -2.48 15.51 -9.06
CA GLU A 38 -3.74 15.10 -8.47
C GLU A 38 -4.75 14.55 -9.50
N LYS A 39 -4.51 14.75 -10.79
CA LYS A 39 -5.29 14.13 -11.86
C LYS A 39 -5.29 12.59 -11.80
N TYR A 40 -4.23 12.02 -11.27
CA TYR A 40 -4.09 10.56 -11.13
C TYR A 40 -4.84 9.98 -9.92
N PHE A 41 -5.53 10.82 -9.16
CA PHE A 41 -6.27 10.39 -7.97
C PHE A 41 -7.77 10.20 -8.24
N ASP A 42 -8.18 10.22 -9.49
CA ASP A 42 -9.52 9.83 -9.88
C ASP A 42 -9.75 8.31 -9.69
N LEU A 43 -10.98 7.87 -9.90
CA LEU A 43 -11.33 6.46 -9.72
C LEU A 43 -10.47 5.54 -10.59
N ASN A 44 -10.21 5.91 -11.83
CA ASN A 44 -9.40 5.08 -12.75
C ASN A 44 -7.95 4.96 -12.28
N GLY A 45 -7.36 6.05 -11.77
CA GLY A 45 -6.01 6.05 -11.23
C GLY A 45 -5.86 5.21 -9.96
N ILE A 46 -6.92 5.09 -9.18
CA ILE A 46 -6.94 4.33 -7.91
C ILE A 46 -7.27 2.85 -8.10
N LEU A 47 -8.14 2.52 -9.05
CA LEU A 47 -8.57 1.13 -9.28
C LEU A 47 -7.41 0.18 -9.62
N GLY A 48 -6.43 0.63 -10.40
CA GLY A 48 -5.25 -0.16 -10.73
C GLY A 48 -4.48 -0.62 -9.50
N PRO A 49 -3.95 0.30 -8.69
CA PRO A 49 -3.27 -0.03 -7.44
C PRO A 49 -4.13 -0.80 -6.45
N LEU A 50 -5.42 -0.46 -6.33
CA LEU A 50 -6.33 -1.11 -5.38
C LEU A 50 -6.58 -2.58 -5.73
N TYR A 51 -6.88 -2.87 -6.99
CA TYR A 51 -7.16 -4.23 -7.45
C TYR A 51 -5.89 -5.03 -7.77
N GLY A 52 -4.75 -4.38 -7.97
CA GLY A 52 -3.48 -5.06 -8.23
C GLY A 52 -3.54 -6.00 -9.42
N LYS A 53 -4.21 -5.58 -10.51
CA LYS A 53 -4.34 -6.39 -11.72
C LYS A 53 -2.97 -6.79 -12.26
N MET A 54 -2.69 -8.08 -12.25
CA MET A 54 -1.42 -8.63 -12.72
C MET A 54 -1.65 -9.83 -13.63
N LYS A 55 -0.94 -9.87 -14.75
CA LYS A 55 -0.95 -11.03 -15.65
C LYS A 55 0.13 -12.03 -15.21
N MET A 56 -0.28 -13.27 -14.98
CA MET A 56 0.63 -14.37 -14.65
C MET A 56 0.41 -15.51 -15.66
N GLY A 57 1.31 -15.60 -16.65
CA GLY A 57 1.12 -16.55 -17.75
C GLY A 57 -0.16 -16.23 -18.53
N ASN A 58 -1.10 -17.19 -18.59
CA ASN A 58 -2.40 -17.02 -19.23
C ASN A 58 -3.49 -16.48 -18.28
N ASP A 59 -3.21 -16.40 -16.99
CA ASP A 59 -4.16 -15.98 -15.98
C ASP A 59 -3.99 -14.50 -15.63
N THR A 60 -5.11 -13.88 -15.25
CA THR A 60 -5.10 -12.54 -14.64
C THR A 60 -5.52 -12.67 -13.19
N ILE A 61 -4.66 -12.21 -12.29
CA ILE A 61 -4.93 -12.20 -10.85
C ILE A 61 -5.26 -10.79 -10.38
N TYR A 62 -6.04 -10.74 -9.30
CA TYR A 62 -6.45 -9.52 -8.64
C TYR A 62 -6.34 -9.69 -7.12
N HIS A 63 -6.21 -8.58 -6.40
CA HIS A 63 -6.40 -8.60 -4.95
C HIS A 63 -7.85 -9.00 -4.64
N LYS A 64 -8.02 -9.95 -3.73
CA LYS A 64 -9.35 -10.43 -3.31
C LYS A 64 -9.97 -9.56 -2.23
N THR A 65 -9.14 -8.77 -1.55
CA THR A 65 -9.55 -7.86 -0.49
C THR A 65 -8.58 -6.70 -0.39
N THR A 66 -8.94 -5.70 0.39
CA THR A 66 -8.11 -4.53 0.68
C THR A 66 -8.04 -4.33 2.19
N TYR A 67 -7.04 -3.61 2.65
CA TYR A 67 -6.77 -3.42 4.07
C TYR A 67 -6.58 -1.94 4.40
N ASP A 68 -6.97 -1.57 5.61
CA ASP A 68 -6.41 -0.47 6.39
C ASP A 68 -5.52 -1.03 7.51
N PHE A 69 -4.85 -0.16 8.24
CA PHE A 69 -3.95 -0.61 9.32
C PHE A 69 -4.68 -1.47 10.36
N ARG A 70 -5.88 -1.05 10.77
CA ARG A 70 -6.64 -1.75 11.82
C ARG A 70 -7.03 -3.15 11.41
N SER A 71 -7.60 -3.31 10.22
CA SER A 71 -8.05 -4.62 9.73
C SER A 71 -6.87 -5.57 9.51
N LEU A 72 -5.74 -5.06 9.01
CA LEU A 72 -4.53 -5.87 8.84
C LEU A 72 -3.93 -6.28 10.20
N ALA A 73 -3.87 -5.37 11.17
CA ALA A 73 -3.37 -5.66 12.50
C ALA A 73 -4.20 -6.75 13.20
N LEU A 74 -5.52 -6.66 13.15
CA LEU A 74 -6.42 -7.69 13.70
C LEU A 74 -6.21 -9.06 13.05
N LEU A 75 -6.07 -9.09 11.71
CA LEU A 75 -5.77 -10.34 11.00
C LEU A 75 -4.44 -10.96 11.45
N LEU A 76 -3.41 -10.14 11.63
CA LEU A 76 -2.10 -10.59 12.09
C LEU A 76 -2.15 -11.14 13.52
N GLU A 77 -2.88 -10.49 14.41
CA GLU A 77 -3.11 -10.99 15.79
C GLU A 77 -3.81 -12.35 15.78
N GLU A 78 -4.85 -12.53 14.97
CA GLU A 78 -5.52 -13.83 14.78
C GLU A 78 -4.57 -14.93 14.27
N LYS A 79 -3.51 -14.56 13.56
CA LYS A 79 -2.48 -15.47 13.04
C LYS A 79 -1.25 -15.59 13.95
N TYR A 80 -1.41 -15.23 15.22
CA TYR A 80 -0.36 -15.34 16.25
C TYR A 80 0.86 -14.44 16.02
N PHE A 81 0.67 -13.29 15.40
CA PHE A 81 1.65 -12.21 15.40
C PHE A 81 1.30 -11.16 16.45
N HIS A 82 2.28 -10.40 16.89
CA HIS A 82 2.10 -9.35 17.88
C HIS A 82 3.01 -8.15 17.59
N ALA A 83 2.85 -7.09 18.37
CA ALA A 83 3.60 -5.85 18.23
C ALA A 83 3.53 -5.28 16.80
N THR A 84 2.32 -5.33 16.22
CA THR A 84 2.06 -4.81 14.88
C THR A 84 2.17 -3.30 14.88
N SER A 85 3.02 -2.77 14.01
CA SER A 85 3.25 -1.33 13.85
C SER A 85 3.54 -0.97 12.40
N PRO A 86 3.22 0.28 11.97
CA PRO A 86 3.70 0.77 10.68
C PRO A 86 5.21 0.89 10.65
N TYR A 87 5.82 0.71 9.47
CA TYR A 87 7.21 1.06 9.25
C TYR A 87 7.37 1.98 8.05
N TYR A 88 8.42 2.79 8.06
CA TYR A 88 8.77 3.64 6.94
C TYR A 88 9.90 3.00 6.14
N TRP A 89 9.67 2.72 4.87
CA TRP A 89 10.60 1.95 4.04
C TRP A 89 12.01 2.55 3.95
N ARG A 90 12.16 3.89 4.00
CA ARG A 90 13.48 4.55 3.97
C ARG A 90 14.34 4.23 5.20
N ASN A 91 13.73 3.82 6.29
CA ASN A 91 14.42 3.48 7.56
C ASN A 91 14.72 1.99 7.69
N THR A 92 14.59 1.23 6.60
CA THR A 92 14.84 -0.21 6.61
C THR A 92 16.18 -0.55 5.97
N GLU A 93 16.72 -1.70 6.30
CA GLU A 93 17.92 -2.26 5.68
C GLU A 93 17.75 -2.60 4.20
N HIS A 94 16.51 -2.71 3.72
CA HIS A 94 16.19 -2.98 2.33
C HIS A 94 15.72 -1.75 1.54
N ALA A 95 15.93 -0.55 2.06
CA ALA A 95 15.50 0.70 1.41
C ALA A 95 16.04 0.90 -0.02
N ALA A 96 17.19 0.31 -0.33
CA ALA A 96 17.77 0.37 -1.67
C ALA A 96 17.12 -0.58 -2.69
N ILE A 97 16.27 -1.49 -2.23
CA ILE A 97 15.55 -2.44 -3.08
C ILE A 97 14.18 -1.87 -3.40
N ASP A 98 13.91 -1.65 -4.68
CA ASP A 98 12.59 -1.18 -5.12
C ASP A 98 11.58 -2.33 -5.04
N ASP A 99 10.67 -2.22 -4.09
CA ASP A 99 9.63 -3.20 -3.84
C ASP A 99 8.27 -2.51 -3.60
N HIS A 100 7.23 -3.29 -3.32
CA HIS A 100 5.88 -2.77 -3.12
C HIS A 100 5.73 -1.83 -1.91
N SER A 101 6.69 -1.83 -0.96
CA SER A 101 6.69 -0.88 0.17
C SER A 101 6.92 0.56 -0.26
N GLN A 102 7.31 0.78 -1.50
CA GLN A 102 7.69 2.06 -2.09
C GLN A 102 6.71 2.52 -3.19
N ALA A 103 5.46 2.06 -3.13
CA ALA A 103 4.44 2.44 -4.11
C ALA A 103 3.89 3.83 -3.84
N TYR A 104 3.98 4.71 -4.83
CA TYR A 104 3.54 6.11 -4.77
C TYR A 104 2.60 6.46 -5.93
N LEU A 105 1.74 7.45 -5.70
CA LEU A 105 1.00 8.16 -6.74
C LEU A 105 1.36 9.66 -6.70
N PRO A 106 1.67 10.31 -7.83
CA PRO A 106 1.87 9.71 -9.17
C PRO A 106 2.91 8.60 -9.14
N HIS A 107 2.82 7.69 -10.11
CA HIS A 107 3.64 6.46 -10.13
C HIS A 107 5.12 6.73 -9.91
N MET A 108 5.68 6.13 -8.84
CA MET A 108 7.09 6.19 -8.45
C MET A 108 7.63 7.58 -8.06
N ASP A 109 6.77 8.56 -7.87
CA ASP A 109 7.20 9.88 -7.36
C ASP A 109 7.41 9.84 -5.84
N LYS A 110 8.58 9.34 -5.46
CA LYS A 110 8.97 9.15 -4.05
C LYS A 110 9.28 10.46 -3.30
N ASP A 111 9.44 11.56 -4.02
CA ASP A 111 9.80 12.85 -3.44
C ASP A 111 8.58 13.75 -3.22
N ASN A 112 7.63 13.78 -4.17
CA ASN A 112 6.48 14.66 -4.12
C ASN A 112 5.13 13.93 -4.10
N GLY A 113 5.14 12.63 -4.39
CA GLY A 113 3.93 11.80 -4.41
C GLY A 113 3.43 11.40 -3.03
N VAL A 114 2.33 10.66 -3.02
CA VAL A 114 1.73 10.10 -1.81
C VAL A 114 1.95 8.59 -1.78
N LEU A 115 2.46 8.11 -0.65
CA LEU A 115 2.64 6.69 -0.42
C LEU A 115 1.26 5.99 -0.35
N ILE A 116 1.04 5.02 -1.23
CA ILE A 116 -0.18 4.23 -1.30
C ILE A 116 0.01 2.78 -0.84
N SER A 117 1.17 2.46 -0.29
CA SER A 117 1.46 1.18 0.33
C SER A 117 1.29 1.28 1.85
N LEU A 118 0.50 0.38 2.40
CA LEU A 118 0.42 0.14 3.84
C LEU A 118 1.57 -0.80 4.23
N ASN A 119 2.59 -0.24 4.85
CA ASN A 119 3.79 -0.94 5.28
C ASN A 119 3.70 -1.26 6.78
N VAL A 120 3.63 -2.53 7.10
CA VAL A 120 3.41 -3.01 8.48
C VAL A 120 4.44 -4.06 8.84
N GLU A 121 5.00 -3.95 10.04
CA GLU A 121 5.83 -5.00 10.63
C GLU A 121 5.19 -5.57 11.89
N CYS A 122 5.45 -6.84 12.14
CA CYS A 122 5.01 -7.55 13.33
C CYS A 122 5.98 -8.65 13.69
N LYS A 123 5.86 -9.17 14.91
CA LYS A 123 6.71 -10.26 15.43
C LYS A 123 5.90 -11.53 15.54
N LYS A 124 6.51 -12.64 15.12
CA LYS A 124 5.92 -13.96 15.34
C LYS A 124 5.94 -14.30 16.82
N ASN A 125 4.80 -14.71 17.34
CA ASN A 125 4.75 -15.38 18.65
C ASN A 125 5.52 -16.71 18.59
N VAL A 126 5.83 -17.24 19.73
CA VAL A 126 6.64 -18.46 19.84
C VAL A 126 6.12 -19.60 18.97
#